data_5a76f42d1fe0ac908c9972bc9492aa33
#
_entry.id   5a76f42d1fe0ac908c9972bc9492aa33
#
_cell.length_a   1.000
_cell.length_b   1.000
_cell.length_c   1.000
_cell.angle_alpha   90.00
_cell.angle_beta   90.00
_cell.angle_gamma   90.00
#
_symmetry.space_group_name_H-M   'P 1'
#
loop_
_entity.id
_entity.type
_entity.pdbx_description
1 polymer ?
#
loop_
_entity_poly.entity_id
_entity_poly.type
_entity_poly.pdbx_seq_one_letter_code
_entity_poly.pdbx_strand_id
1 'polypeptide(L)'
;MNNPPLATQFEHRDDVGTTSQPEASISMTASPGRIRVVNPNCNEDVTRGLDAALEPLRFANGPEIVCSTLAEGPFGIETQADVESVVMPLRRLVEADNSSDAFVIACYSDPGLQVCREGTTRPVFGIAECGVLTALTRADRFGVIAISQRSIARHMRYLLQMGLKDRLASERPLEMSVAETASGDQTLRRMVEVGRQLKARDGAEAVVMGCAGMARHRRPLEEELGIPVIDPTQAAVAMALGAVQFSRA
;
A
#
# COMPACT_ATOMS: atom_id res chain seq x y z
N MET A 1 67.78 50.52 -0.66
CA MET A 1 68.11 49.98 0.67
C MET A 1 67.78 48.55 0.65
N ASN A 2 68.81 47.73 0.69
CA ASN A 2 68.80 46.29 0.44
C ASN A 2 68.34 45.53 1.64
N ASN A 3 67.47 44.50 1.41
CA ASN A 3 67.30 43.42 2.35
C ASN A 3 67.64 42.11 1.67
N PRO A 4 68.45 41.24 2.27
CA PRO A 4 68.81 39.93 1.68
C PRO A 4 67.85 38.82 2.05
N PRO A 5 67.85 37.65 1.33
CA PRO A 5 66.93 36.56 1.55
C PRO A 5 67.45 35.62 2.64
N LEU A 6 66.53 35.15 3.44
CA LEU A 6 66.73 34.07 4.43
C LEU A 6 66.67 32.70 3.75
N ALA A 7 67.73 31.95 3.84
CA ALA A 7 67.84 30.58 3.50
C ALA A 7 67.30 29.71 4.69
N THR A 8 66.34 28.85 4.47
CA THR A 8 65.91 27.86 5.46
C THR A 8 66.33 26.46 5.02
N GLN A 9 67.11 25.84 5.88
CA GLN A 9 67.60 24.47 5.78
C GLN A 9 66.43 23.49 5.97
N PHE A 10 66.30 22.53 5.10
CA PHE A 10 65.44 21.38 5.31
C PHE A 10 66.26 20.23 5.94
N GLU A 11 65.99 19.92 7.19
CA GLU A 11 66.43 18.68 7.81
C GLU A 11 65.45 17.55 7.43
N HIS A 12 65.97 16.51 6.82
CA HIS A 12 65.30 15.21 6.69
C HIS A 12 65.15 14.57 8.06
N ARG A 13 63.93 14.19 8.41
CA ARG A 13 63.66 13.17 9.39
C ARG A 13 62.87 12.07 8.73
N ASP A 14 63.52 10.96 8.44
CA ASP A 14 62.94 9.68 8.19
C ASP A 14 62.42 9.09 9.52
N ASP A 15 61.42 8.27 9.39
CA ASP A 15 60.89 7.34 10.39
C ASP A 15 59.62 7.76 11.11
N VAL A 16 58.46 7.42 10.49
CA VAL A 16 57.22 7.21 11.21
C VAL A 16 56.63 5.88 10.79
N GLY A 17 56.70 4.91 11.71
CA GLY A 17 56.14 3.58 11.57
C GLY A 17 54.63 3.63 11.26
N THR A 18 54.25 2.97 10.22
CA THR A 18 52.89 2.65 9.85
C THR A 18 52.25 1.72 10.87
N THR A 19 51.59 2.26 11.88
CA THR A 19 50.61 1.50 12.66
C THR A 19 49.30 1.40 11.86
N SER A 20 49.13 0.28 11.18
CA SER A 20 47.85 -0.11 10.59
C SER A 20 46.84 -0.30 11.73
N GLN A 21 45.94 0.68 11.90
CA GLN A 21 44.73 0.44 12.66
C GLN A 21 43.81 -0.51 11.87
N PRO A 22 43.25 -1.55 12.49
CA PRO A 22 42.24 -2.35 11.81
C PRO A 22 41.02 -1.46 11.58
N GLU A 23 40.68 -1.24 10.31
CA GLU A 23 39.37 -0.70 9.94
C GLU A 23 38.30 -1.68 10.46
N ALA A 24 37.68 -1.30 11.58
CA ALA A 24 36.48 -1.94 12.04
C ALA A 24 35.37 -1.64 11.02
N SER A 25 35.22 -2.52 10.03
CA SER A 25 34.05 -2.56 9.18
C SER A 25 32.86 -2.92 10.03
N ILE A 26 32.18 -1.92 10.57
CA ILE A 26 30.85 -2.07 11.16
C ILE A 26 29.89 -2.26 9.99
N SER A 27 29.81 -3.48 9.46
CA SER A 27 28.69 -3.92 8.63
C SER A 27 27.47 -4.08 9.55
N MET A 28 26.87 -2.97 9.91
CA MET A 28 25.49 -2.97 10.38
C MET A 28 24.62 -3.15 9.13
N THR A 29 24.35 -4.41 8.77
CA THR A 29 23.23 -4.71 7.89
C THR A 29 21.96 -4.31 8.64
N ALA A 30 21.53 -3.06 8.45
CA ALA A 30 20.25 -2.60 8.97
C ALA A 30 19.18 -3.58 8.48
N SER A 31 18.31 -4.06 9.38
CA SER A 31 17.18 -4.92 8.99
C SER A 31 16.44 -4.27 7.82
N PRO A 32 16.08 -5.00 6.77
CA PRO A 32 15.47 -4.41 5.56
C PRO A 32 14.14 -3.70 5.82
N GLY A 33 13.57 -3.82 7.02
CA GLY A 33 12.29 -3.26 7.41
C GLY A 33 11.14 -4.23 7.27
N ARG A 34 9.99 -3.86 7.84
CA ARG A 34 8.80 -4.69 7.85
C ARG A 34 7.56 -3.87 7.57
N ILE A 35 6.73 -4.33 6.63
CA ILE A 35 5.43 -3.77 6.31
C ILE A 35 4.37 -4.79 6.72
N ARG A 36 3.46 -4.40 7.61
CA ARG A 36 2.34 -5.23 8.01
C ARG A 36 1.09 -4.86 7.23
N VAL A 37 0.58 -5.79 6.44
CA VAL A 37 -0.69 -5.69 5.71
C VAL A 37 -1.76 -6.37 6.55
N VAL A 38 -2.73 -5.60 7.03
CA VAL A 38 -3.79 -6.11 7.91
C VAL A 38 -5.09 -6.27 7.12
N ASN A 39 -5.54 -7.51 6.95
CA ASN A 39 -6.91 -7.79 6.55
C ASN A 39 -7.82 -7.55 7.76
N PRO A 40 -8.72 -6.55 7.74
CA PRO A 40 -9.52 -6.22 8.90
C PRO A 40 -10.75 -7.12 9.10
N ASN A 41 -10.94 -8.14 8.25
CA ASN A 41 -11.93 -9.20 8.46
C ASN A 41 -11.26 -10.49 8.93
N CYS A 42 -12.04 -11.46 9.49
CA CYS A 42 -11.52 -12.72 10.00
C CYS A 42 -11.41 -13.82 8.94
N ASN A 43 -11.65 -13.52 7.67
CA ASN A 43 -11.57 -14.51 6.59
C ASN A 43 -10.11 -14.68 6.14
N GLU A 44 -9.50 -15.80 6.51
CA GLU A 44 -8.11 -16.12 6.17
C GLU A 44 -7.91 -16.38 4.66
N ASP A 45 -8.94 -16.78 3.92
CA ASP A 45 -8.84 -16.94 2.46
C ASP A 45 -8.55 -15.59 1.78
N VAL A 46 -9.15 -14.52 2.29
CA VAL A 46 -8.83 -13.15 1.82
C VAL A 46 -7.38 -12.81 2.12
N THR A 47 -6.90 -13.10 3.32
CA THR A 47 -5.50 -12.85 3.70
C THR A 47 -4.52 -13.64 2.83
N ARG A 48 -4.80 -14.92 2.55
CA ARG A 48 -3.97 -15.73 1.63
C ARG A 48 -3.99 -15.18 0.20
N GLY A 49 -5.13 -14.70 -0.26
CA GLY A 49 -5.25 -14.06 -1.58
C GLY A 49 -4.44 -12.76 -1.68
N LEU A 50 -4.46 -11.95 -0.63
CA LEU A 50 -3.64 -10.74 -0.51
C LEU A 50 -2.15 -11.08 -0.54
N ASP A 51 -1.73 -12.06 0.26
CA ASP A 51 -0.34 -12.47 0.35
C ASP A 51 0.21 -12.95 -1.00
N ALA A 52 -0.54 -13.78 -1.71
CA ALA A 52 -0.20 -14.22 -3.06
C ALA A 52 -0.14 -13.06 -4.09
N ALA A 53 -1.05 -12.09 -4.00
CA ALA A 53 -1.10 -10.95 -4.90
C ALA A 53 0.07 -9.97 -4.68
N LEU A 54 0.66 -9.98 -3.50
CA LEU A 54 1.80 -9.12 -3.12
C LEU A 54 3.15 -9.73 -3.47
N GLU A 55 3.21 -11.00 -3.92
CA GLU A 55 4.46 -11.66 -4.29
C GLU A 55 5.34 -10.86 -5.28
N PRO A 56 4.78 -10.20 -6.32
CA PRO A 56 5.57 -9.39 -7.24
C PRO A 56 6.26 -8.16 -6.61
N LEU A 57 5.87 -7.76 -5.40
CA LEU A 57 6.46 -6.64 -4.67
C LEU A 57 7.55 -7.07 -3.67
N ARG A 58 7.79 -8.37 -3.53
CA ARG A 58 8.87 -8.92 -2.71
C ARG A 58 10.15 -9.02 -3.54
N PHE A 59 11.25 -8.53 -2.98
CA PHE A 59 12.56 -8.59 -3.63
C PHE A 59 13.67 -8.80 -2.59
N ALA A 60 14.79 -9.33 -3.06
CA ALA A 60 15.95 -9.60 -2.20
C ALA A 60 16.42 -8.31 -1.49
N ASN A 61 16.65 -8.39 -0.18
CA ASN A 61 17.04 -7.28 0.68
C ASN A 61 16.01 -6.13 0.79
N GLY A 62 14.79 -6.32 0.28
CA GLY A 62 13.68 -5.39 0.50
C GLY A 62 12.99 -5.59 1.84
N PRO A 63 12.12 -4.64 2.25
CA PRO A 63 11.30 -4.81 3.45
C PRO A 63 10.47 -6.09 3.41
N GLU A 64 10.38 -6.78 4.55
CA GLU A 64 9.51 -7.94 4.70
C GLU A 64 8.04 -7.49 4.61
N ILE A 65 7.24 -8.12 3.75
CA ILE A 65 5.80 -7.87 3.63
C ILE A 65 5.07 -9.03 4.31
N VAL A 66 4.38 -8.73 5.41
CA VAL A 66 3.66 -9.72 6.24
C VAL A 66 2.16 -9.43 6.22
N CYS A 67 1.38 -10.37 5.70
CA CYS A 67 -0.08 -10.30 5.75
C CYS A 67 -0.61 -10.91 7.04
N SER A 68 -1.58 -10.28 7.67
CA SER A 68 -2.21 -10.75 8.91
C SER A 68 -3.72 -10.56 8.87
N THR A 69 -4.44 -11.49 9.52
CA THR A 69 -5.89 -11.48 9.69
C THR A 69 -6.25 -10.82 11.02
N LEU A 70 -7.23 -9.95 11.05
CA LEU A 70 -7.82 -9.42 12.28
C LEU A 70 -8.88 -10.41 12.79
N ALA A 71 -8.52 -11.25 13.75
CA ALA A 71 -9.40 -12.30 14.27
C ALA A 71 -10.71 -11.78 14.89
N GLU A 72 -10.69 -10.55 15.44
CA GLU A 72 -11.86 -9.86 16.02
C GLU A 72 -12.80 -9.28 14.96
N GLY A 73 -12.41 -9.28 13.67
CA GLY A 73 -13.21 -8.70 12.60
C GLY A 73 -14.39 -9.57 12.19
N PRO A 74 -15.39 -9.01 11.48
CA PRO A 74 -16.45 -9.81 10.85
C PRO A 74 -15.87 -10.67 9.72
N PHE A 75 -16.67 -11.64 9.22
CA PHE A 75 -16.22 -12.50 8.10
C PHE A 75 -16.01 -11.71 6.78
N GLY A 76 -16.72 -10.60 6.61
CA GLY A 76 -16.56 -9.64 5.51
C GLY A 76 -16.97 -8.25 5.97
N ILE A 77 -16.33 -7.20 5.45
CA ILE A 77 -16.70 -5.81 5.75
C ILE A 77 -17.61 -5.32 4.62
N GLU A 78 -18.92 -5.37 4.83
CA GLU A 78 -19.91 -5.07 3.81
C GLU A 78 -20.84 -3.92 4.20
N THR A 79 -21.03 -3.68 5.50
CA THR A 79 -21.89 -2.63 6.05
C THR A 79 -21.07 -1.52 6.74
N GLN A 80 -21.71 -0.39 7.04
CA GLN A 80 -21.08 0.65 7.86
C GLN A 80 -20.78 0.15 9.28
N ALA A 81 -21.67 -0.68 9.85
CA ALA A 81 -21.45 -1.27 11.17
C ALA A 81 -20.20 -2.17 11.19
N ASP A 82 -19.95 -2.95 10.13
CA ASP A 82 -18.73 -3.74 10.02
C ASP A 82 -17.48 -2.85 9.97
N VAL A 83 -17.53 -1.74 9.22
CA VAL A 83 -16.44 -0.76 9.14
C VAL A 83 -16.12 -0.20 10.51
N GLU A 84 -17.14 0.25 11.25
CA GLU A 84 -16.96 0.85 12.57
C GLU A 84 -16.49 -0.17 13.62
N SER A 85 -16.94 -1.42 13.51
CA SER A 85 -16.62 -2.48 14.49
C SER A 85 -15.12 -2.79 14.56
N VAL A 86 -14.37 -2.59 13.48
CA VAL A 86 -12.94 -2.92 13.39
C VAL A 86 -12.00 -1.75 13.68
N VAL A 87 -12.53 -0.53 13.88
CA VAL A 87 -11.72 0.68 14.09
C VAL A 87 -10.81 0.54 15.31
N MET A 88 -11.37 0.26 16.47
CA MET A 88 -10.58 0.13 17.71
C MET A 88 -9.73 -1.15 17.77
N PRO A 89 -10.17 -2.31 17.27
CA PRO A 89 -9.29 -3.46 17.09
C PRO A 89 -8.06 -3.18 16.22
N LEU A 90 -8.22 -2.49 15.08
CA LEU A 90 -7.10 -2.08 14.22
C LEU A 90 -6.13 -1.14 14.95
N ARG A 91 -6.67 -0.13 15.66
CA ARG A 91 -5.83 0.77 16.45
C ARG A 91 -4.99 0.02 17.47
N ARG A 92 -5.62 -0.87 18.28
CA ARG A 92 -4.89 -1.68 19.26
C ARG A 92 -3.79 -2.54 18.63
N LEU A 93 -4.06 -3.12 17.45
CA LEU A 93 -3.07 -3.90 16.70
C LEU A 93 -1.88 -3.04 16.28
N VAL A 94 -2.13 -1.85 15.73
CA VAL A 94 -1.08 -0.92 15.29
C VAL A 94 -0.25 -0.40 16.47
N GLU A 95 -0.88 -0.07 17.59
CA GLU A 95 -0.20 0.41 18.81
C GLU A 95 0.65 -0.67 19.46
N ALA A 96 0.17 -1.91 19.49
CA ALA A 96 0.86 -3.05 20.12
C ALA A 96 2.02 -3.62 19.28
N ASP A 97 2.02 -3.40 17.96
CA ASP A 97 3.07 -3.92 17.08
C ASP A 97 4.31 -3.02 17.10
N ASN A 98 5.39 -3.52 17.70
CA ASN A 98 6.69 -2.83 17.75
C ASN A 98 7.68 -3.35 16.69
N SER A 99 7.26 -4.27 15.83
CA SER A 99 8.12 -4.93 14.84
C SER A 99 7.98 -4.42 13.42
N SER A 100 6.89 -3.70 13.11
CA SER A 100 6.60 -3.21 11.76
C SER A 100 6.99 -1.73 11.62
N ASP A 101 7.56 -1.36 10.48
CA ASP A 101 7.94 0.02 10.16
C ASP A 101 6.82 0.78 9.44
N ALA A 102 5.87 0.06 8.84
CA ALA A 102 4.69 0.63 8.22
C ALA A 102 3.50 -0.34 8.27
N PHE A 103 2.29 0.19 8.15
CA PHE A 103 1.04 -0.57 8.14
C PHE A 103 0.22 -0.27 6.90
N VAL A 104 -0.48 -1.30 6.40
CA VAL A 104 -1.46 -1.19 5.31
C VAL A 104 -2.78 -1.78 5.80
N ILE A 105 -3.86 -1.01 5.76
CA ILE A 105 -5.22 -1.46 6.08
C ILE A 105 -5.87 -1.98 4.81
N ALA A 106 -6.00 -3.30 4.67
CA ALA A 106 -6.42 -3.97 3.44
C ALA A 106 -7.95 -4.11 3.31
N CYS A 107 -8.65 -2.99 3.35
CA CYS A 107 -10.09 -2.88 3.05
C CYS A 107 -10.38 -1.57 2.32
N TYR A 108 -11.14 -1.61 1.23
CA TYR A 108 -11.41 -0.44 0.39
C TYR A 108 -12.28 0.64 1.05
N SER A 109 -12.67 0.48 2.30
CA SER A 109 -13.31 1.50 3.12
C SER A 109 -12.34 2.20 4.08
N ASP A 110 -11.06 1.84 4.06
CA ASP A 110 -9.99 2.35 4.94
C ASP A 110 -10.43 2.49 6.42
N PRO A 111 -11.02 1.41 7.03
CA PRO A 111 -11.59 1.51 8.37
C PRO A 111 -10.54 1.93 9.40
N GLY A 112 -10.85 2.96 10.18
CA GLY A 112 -9.98 3.42 11.25
C GLY A 112 -8.64 4.02 10.81
N LEU A 113 -8.44 4.36 9.53
CA LEU A 113 -7.18 4.88 9.01
C LEU A 113 -6.68 6.08 9.82
N GLN A 114 -7.52 7.08 10.06
CA GLN A 114 -7.12 8.28 10.82
C GLN A 114 -6.86 7.96 12.30
N VAL A 115 -7.69 7.10 12.89
CA VAL A 115 -7.53 6.65 14.29
C VAL A 115 -6.23 5.85 14.49
N CYS A 116 -5.83 5.04 13.50
CA CYS A 116 -4.55 4.35 13.52
C CYS A 116 -3.36 5.32 13.36
N ARG A 117 -3.47 6.32 12.49
CA ARG A 117 -2.46 7.37 12.31
C ARG A 117 -2.23 8.19 13.58
N GLU A 118 -3.26 8.42 14.37
CA GLU A 118 -3.13 9.06 15.70
C GLU A 118 -2.40 8.18 16.72
N GLY A 119 -2.49 6.86 16.58
CA GLY A 119 -1.92 5.87 17.51
C GLY A 119 -0.46 5.54 17.28
N THR A 120 0.18 6.04 16.21
CA THR A 120 1.58 5.73 15.88
C THR A 120 2.24 6.83 15.08
N THR A 121 3.57 6.96 15.20
CA THR A 121 4.38 7.82 14.33
C THR A 121 4.80 7.13 13.02
N ARG A 122 4.56 5.83 12.90
CA ARG A 122 4.88 5.04 11.72
C ARG A 122 3.83 5.27 10.62
N PRO A 123 4.20 5.22 9.33
CA PRO A 123 3.24 5.40 8.25
C PRO A 123 2.12 4.34 8.28
N VAL A 124 0.87 4.78 8.13
CA VAL A 124 -0.30 3.91 7.97
C VAL A 124 -0.99 4.26 6.66
N PHE A 125 -1.14 3.27 5.80
CA PHE A 125 -1.72 3.39 4.46
C PHE A 125 -3.09 2.72 4.40
N GLY A 126 -4.08 3.42 3.86
CA GLY A 126 -5.36 2.85 3.48
C GLY A 126 -5.35 2.44 2.01
N ILE A 127 -5.91 1.28 1.68
CA ILE A 127 -5.87 0.82 0.29
C ILE A 127 -6.80 1.60 -0.62
N ALA A 128 -7.91 2.17 -0.12
CA ALA A 128 -8.79 3.02 -0.92
C ALA A 128 -8.08 4.33 -1.28
N GLU A 129 -7.48 5.00 -0.30
CA GLU A 129 -6.68 6.22 -0.53
C GLU A 129 -5.58 5.97 -1.56
N CYS A 130 -4.74 4.94 -1.33
CA CYS A 130 -3.60 4.64 -2.20
C CYS A 130 -4.03 4.20 -3.60
N GLY A 131 -5.09 3.42 -3.71
CA GLY A 131 -5.65 2.98 -4.99
C GLY A 131 -6.11 4.14 -5.85
N VAL A 132 -6.85 5.09 -5.28
CA VAL A 132 -7.31 6.30 -5.96
C VAL A 132 -6.14 7.18 -6.35
N LEU A 133 -5.21 7.47 -5.45
CA LEU A 133 -4.02 8.27 -5.76
C LEU A 133 -3.19 7.63 -6.88
N THR A 134 -3.04 6.31 -6.88
CA THR A 134 -2.33 5.59 -7.95
C THR A 134 -3.09 5.69 -9.28
N ALA A 135 -4.42 5.57 -9.28
CA ALA A 135 -5.21 5.73 -10.49
C ALA A 135 -5.01 7.13 -11.13
N LEU A 136 -4.91 8.17 -10.31
CA LEU A 136 -4.68 9.55 -10.78
C LEU A 136 -3.28 9.78 -11.36
N THR A 137 -2.32 8.90 -11.13
CA THR A 137 -1.02 8.93 -11.84
C THR A 137 -1.09 8.31 -13.23
N ARG A 138 -2.19 7.65 -13.58
CA ARG A 138 -2.37 6.88 -14.81
C ARG A 138 -3.49 7.39 -15.71
N ALA A 139 -4.41 8.21 -15.16
CA ALA A 139 -5.62 8.66 -15.83
C ALA A 139 -6.15 9.95 -15.22
N ASP A 140 -6.87 10.74 -16.03
CA ASP A 140 -7.57 11.92 -15.54
C ASP A 140 -8.86 11.56 -14.80
N ARG A 141 -9.55 10.50 -15.23
CA ARG A 141 -10.79 10.02 -14.63
C ARG A 141 -10.71 8.51 -14.39
N PHE A 142 -11.06 8.09 -13.20
CA PHE A 142 -11.08 6.67 -12.82
C PHE A 142 -12.50 6.17 -12.53
N GLY A 143 -12.72 4.89 -12.78
CA GLY A 143 -13.91 4.17 -12.32
C GLY A 143 -13.57 3.26 -11.15
N VAL A 144 -14.59 2.89 -10.35
CA VAL A 144 -14.43 1.92 -9.25
C VAL A 144 -15.39 0.75 -9.47
N ILE A 145 -14.86 -0.46 -9.34
CA ILE A 145 -15.67 -1.69 -9.27
C ILE A 145 -15.95 -2.00 -7.80
N ALA A 146 -17.14 -1.68 -7.31
CA ALA A 146 -17.56 -1.96 -5.94
C ALA A 146 -18.06 -3.40 -5.76
N ILE A 147 -18.04 -3.92 -4.54
CA ILE A 147 -18.64 -5.24 -4.23
C ILE A 147 -20.18 -5.19 -4.32
N SER A 148 -20.81 -4.13 -3.80
CA SER A 148 -22.26 -3.98 -3.75
C SER A 148 -22.68 -2.52 -3.83
N GLN A 149 -23.96 -2.28 -4.16
CA GLN A 149 -24.56 -0.95 -4.15
C GLN A 149 -24.46 -0.26 -2.78
N ARG A 150 -24.50 -1.02 -1.69
CA ARG A 150 -24.42 -0.49 -0.32
C ARG A 150 -23.08 0.17 0.00
N SER A 151 -21.97 -0.25 -0.63
CA SER A 151 -20.66 0.32 -0.40
C SER A 151 -20.45 1.66 -1.07
N ILE A 152 -21.14 1.94 -2.18
CA ILE A 152 -20.95 3.14 -3.02
C ILE A 152 -21.15 4.44 -2.22
N ALA A 153 -22.21 4.52 -1.42
CA ALA A 153 -22.47 5.73 -0.63
C ALA A 153 -21.36 6.04 0.38
N ARG A 154 -20.72 4.99 0.94
CA ARG A 154 -19.59 5.09 1.86
C ARG A 154 -18.32 5.56 1.13
N HIS A 155 -18.02 4.95 -0.01
CA HIS A 155 -16.88 5.33 -0.82
C HIS A 155 -17.02 6.76 -1.37
N MET A 156 -18.22 7.15 -1.76
CA MET A 156 -18.50 8.54 -2.20
C MET A 156 -18.21 9.56 -1.10
N ARG A 157 -18.62 9.30 0.16
CA ARG A 157 -18.29 10.19 1.28
C ARG A 157 -16.78 10.32 1.46
N TYR A 158 -16.05 9.22 1.32
CA TYR A 158 -14.60 9.23 1.43
C TYR A 158 -13.93 10.02 0.29
N LEU A 159 -14.35 9.84 -0.96
CA LEU A 159 -13.87 10.63 -2.09
C LEU A 159 -14.18 12.13 -1.96
N LEU A 160 -15.33 12.48 -1.41
CA LEU A 160 -15.67 13.87 -1.09
C LEU A 160 -14.72 14.46 -0.04
N GLN A 161 -14.41 13.69 1.01
CA GLN A 161 -13.45 14.08 2.06
C GLN A 161 -12.05 14.27 1.50
N MET A 162 -11.62 13.44 0.55
CA MET A 162 -10.34 13.57 -0.15
C MET A 162 -10.31 14.74 -1.17
N GLY A 163 -11.46 15.35 -1.52
CA GLY A 163 -11.55 16.35 -2.58
C GLY A 163 -11.40 15.80 -4.00
N LEU A 164 -11.63 14.49 -4.20
CA LEU A 164 -11.36 13.79 -5.45
C LEU A 164 -12.61 13.30 -6.18
N LYS A 165 -13.81 13.67 -5.71
CA LYS A 165 -15.09 13.25 -6.30
C LYS A 165 -15.17 13.56 -7.79
N ASP A 166 -14.69 14.73 -8.23
CA ASP A 166 -14.81 15.17 -9.62
C ASP A 166 -13.89 14.40 -10.60
N ARG A 167 -12.96 13.63 -10.03
CA ARG A 167 -12.11 12.70 -10.79
C ARG A 167 -12.73 11.30 -10.92
N LEU A 168 -13.80 11.00 -10.18
CA LEU A 168 -14.54 9.75 -10.31
C LEU A 168 -15.45 9.82 -11.54
N ALA A 169 -15.21 8.94 -12.51
CA ALA A 169 -16.09 8.75 -13.65
C ALA A 169 -17.43 8.12 -13.24
N SER A 170 -17.36 7.02 -12.53
CA SER A 170 -18.48 6.32 -11.89
C SER A 170 -17.99 5.23 -10.95
N GLU A 171 -18.87 4.76 -10.07
CA GLU A 171 -18.69 3.53 -9.31
C GLU A 171 -19.85 2.59 -9.58
N ARG A 172 -19.54 1.32 -9.93
CA ARG A 172 -20.54 0.31 -10.31
C ARG A 172 -20.38 -0.95 -9.48
N PRO A 173 -21.50 -1.53 -8.98
CA PRO A 173 -21.44 -2.70 -8.14
C PRO A 173 -21.35 -4.01 -8.93
N LEU A 174 -20.68 -4.99 -8.33
CA LEU A 174 -20.73 -6.41 -8.77
C LEU A 174 -21.97 -7.13 -8.28
N GLU A 175 -22.55 -6.68 -7.17
CA GLU A 175 -23.57 -7.37 -6.37
C GLU A 175 -23.09 -8.76 -5.93
N MET A 176 -21.93 -8.77 -5.27
CA MET A 176 -21.26 -9.95 -4.72
C MET A 176 -20.83 -9.68 -3.28
N SER A 177 -20.71 -10.71 -2.45
CA SER A 177 -20.11 -10.62 -1.13
C SER A 177 -18.58 -10.59 -1.20
N VAL A 178 -17.91 -10.20 -0.10
CA VAL A 178 -16.44 -10.23 0.01
C VAL A 178 -15.91 -11.64 -0.26
N ALA A 179 -16.56 -12.67 0.28
CA ALA A 179 -16.14 -14.06 0.10
C ALA A 179 -16.25 -14.52 -1.36
N GLU A 180 -17.32 -14.15 -2.06
CA GLU A 180 -17.51 -14.47 -3.48
C GLU A 180 -16.47 -13.78 -4.36
N THR A 181 -16.07 -12.54 -4.05
CA THR A 181 -15.05 -11.82 -4.84
C THR A 181 -13.67 -12.47 -4.74
N ALA A 182 -13.40 -13.22 -3.68
CA ALA A 182 -12.16 -13.97 -3.51
C ALA A 182 -12.11 -15.30 -4.29
N SER A 183 -13.22 -15.73 -4.91
CA SER A 183 -13.34 -17.05 -5.56
C SER A 183 -13.83 -16.96 -7.01
N GLY A 184 -13.27 -17.80 -7.87
CA GLY A 184 -13.86 -18.28 -9.12
C GLY A 184 -13.80 -17.41 -10.38
N ASP A 185 -13.97 -18.07 -11.54
CA ASP A 185 -14.00 -17.46 -12.87
C ASP A 185 -15.24 -16.59 -13.12
N GLN A 186 -16.30 -16.81 -12.38
CA GLN A 186 -17.52 -16.00 -12.46
C GLN A 186 -17.28 -14.56 -12.02
N THR A 187 -16.42 -14.37 -10.99
CA THR A 187 -16.02 -13.04 -10.51
C THR A 187 -15.33 -12.25 -11.62
N LEU A 188 -14.36 -12.84 -12.31
CA LEU A 188 -13.66 -12.16 -13.40
C LEU A 188 -14.63 -11.76 -14.52
N ARG A 189 -15.50 -12.64 -14.95
CA ARG A 189 -16.51 -12.32 -15.99
C ARG A 189 -17.38 -11.13 -15.60
N ARG A 190 -17.85 -11.11 -14.35
CA ARG A 190 -18.66 -10.00 -13.84
C ARG A 190 -17.86 -8.71 -13.75
N MET A 191 -16.60 -8.76 -13.31
CA MET A 191 -15.69 -7.59 -13.29
C MET A 191 -15.44 -7.04 -14.69
N VAL A 192 -15.24 -7.89 -15.69
CA VAL A 192 -15.07 -7.47 -17.10
C VAL A 192 -16.33 -6.76 -17.62
N GLU A 193 -17.51 -7.29 -17.33
CA GLU A 193 -18.78 -6.67 -17.71
C GLU A 193 -18.93 -5.26 -17.13
N VAL A 194 -18.71 -5.15 -15.81
CA VAL A 194 -18.80 -3.87 -15.08
C VAL A 194 -17.68 -2.90 -15.53
N GLY A 195 -16.47 -3.40 -15.71
CA GLY A 195 -15.33 -2.60 -16.17
C GLY A 195 -15.54 -2.03 -17.59
N ARG A 196 -16.14 -2.82 -18.50
CA ARG A 196 -16.53 -2.34 -19.85
C ARG A 196 -17.59 -1.25 -19.77
N GLN A 197 -18.52 -1.31 -18.84
CA GLN A 197 -19.51 -0.22 -18.64
C GLN A 197 -18.83 1.04 -18.10
N LEU A 198 -17.95 0.93 -17.11
CA LEU A 198 -17.17 2.06 -16.60
C LEU A 198 -16.38 2.75 -17.71
N LYS A 199 -15.70 1.97 -18.56
CA LYS A 199 -14.94 2.51 -19.71
C LYS A 199 -15.84 3.14 -20.77
N ALA A 200 -16.82 2.39 -21.30
CA ALA A 200 -17.55 2.77 -22.49
C ALA A 200 -18.69 3.77 -22.24
N ARG A 201 -19.33 3.69 -21.06
CA ARG A 201 -20.50 4.54 -20.73
C ARG A 201 -20.16 5.72 -19.85
N ASP A 202 -19.22 5.52 -18.89
CA ASP A 202 -18.93 6.51 -17.88
C ASP A 202 -17.63 7.29 -18.18
N GLY A 203 -16.86 6.83 -19.17
CA GLY A 203 -15.62 7.50 -19.57
C GLY A 203 -14.48 7.31 -18.58
N ALA A 204 -14.42 6.16 -17.89
CA ALA A 204 -13.28 5.82 -17.06
C ALA A 204 -12.06 5.46 -17.93
N GLU A 205 -10.91 6.06 -17.62
CA GLU A 205 -9.62 5.86 -18.29
C GLU A 205 -8.73 4.90 -17.50
N ALA A 206 -9.04 4.66 -16.22
CA ALA A 206 -8.49 3.63 -15.37
C ALA A 206 -9.58 3.06 -14.47
N VAL A 207 -9.39 1.85 -13.96
CA VAL A 207 -10.32 1.19 -13.05
C VAL A 207 -9.61 0.82 -11.75
N VAL A 208 -10.21 1.16 -10.61
CA VAL A 208 -9.76 0.72 -9.29
C VAL A 208 -10.66 -0.44 -8.83
N MET A 209 -10.06 -1.52 -8.34
CA MET A 209 -10.79 -2.63 -7.74
C MET A 209 -11.22 -2.26 -6.31
N GLY A 210 -12.51 -2.17 -6.06
CA GLY A 210 -13.09 -1.70 -4.80
C GLY A 210 -13.17 -2.77 -3.70
N CYS A 211 -12.33 -3.77 -3.73
CA CYS A 211 -12.22 -4.81 -2.71
C CYS A 211 -10.87 -5.51 -2.76
N ALA A 212 -10.27 -5.72 -1.59
CA ALA A 212 -9.01 -6.45 -1.45
C ALA A 212 -9.08 -7.91 -1.95
N GLY A 213 -10.25 -8.54 -1.84
CA GLY A 213 -10.49 -9.91 -2.32
C GLY A 213 -10.37 -10.08 -3.85
N MET A 214 -10.38 -8.99 -4.63
CA MET A 214 -10.28 -9.04 -6.09
C MET A 214 -8.84 -9.14 -6.62
N ALA A 215 -7.82 -9.03 -5.78
CA ALA A 215 -6.42 -8.81 -6.15
C ALA A 215 -5.90 -9.74 -7.27
N ARG A 216 -6.25 -11.04 -7.23
CA ARG A 216 -5.84 -12.02 -8.23
C ARG A 216 -6.35 -11.75 -9.65
N HIS A 217 -7.43 -10.97 -9.79
CA HIS A 217 -8.07 -10.67 -11.07
C HIS A 217 -7.47 -9.44 -11.78
N ARG A 218 -6.52 -8.72 -11.17
CA ARG A 218 -5.99 -7.46 -11.72
C ARG A 218 -5.46 -7.61 -13.14
N ARG A 219 -4.51 -8.52 -13.38
CA ARG A 219 -3.90 -8.70 -14.71
C ARG A 219 -4.89 -9.17 -15.76
N PRO A 220 -5.68 -10.24 -15.55
CA PRO A 220 -6.70 -10.65 -16.53
C PRO A 220 -7.72 -9.55 -16.82
N LEU A 221 -8.13 -8.77 -15.83
CA LEU A 221 -9.06 -7.66 -16.03
C LEU A 221 -8.45 -6.52 -16.84
N GLU A 222 -7.18 -6.18 -16.60
CA GLU A 222 -6.45 -5.16 -17.34
C GLU A 222 -6.30 -5.54 -18.82
N GLU A 223 -5.98 -6.80 -19.11
CA GLU A 223 -5.89 -7.35 -20.47
C GLU A 223 -7.24 -7.26 -21.19
N GLU A 224 -8.33 -7.62 -20.54
CA GLU A 224 -9.70 -7.58 -21.08
C GLU A 224 -10.23 -6.15 -21.31
N LEU A 225 -9.85 -5.19 -20.46
CA LEU A 225 -10.34 -3.82 -20.57
C LEU A 225 -9.45 -2.95 -21.48
N GLY A 226 -8.16 -3.27 -21.60
CA GLY A 226 -7.19 -2.47 -22.35
C GLY A 226 -7.01 -1.05 -21.78
N ILE A 227 -7.25 -0.86 -20.49
CA ILE A 227 -6.97 0.35 -19.71
C ILE A 227 -6.37 -0.06 -18.36
N PRO A 228 -5.61 0.83 -17.67
CA PRO A 228 -5.01 0.50 -16.39
C PRO A 228 -6.02 -0.01 -15.36
N VAL A 229 -5.70 -1.13 -14.70
CA VAL A 229 -6.45 -1.66 -13.57
C VAL A 229 -5.58 -1.60 -12.32
N ILE A 230 -6.07 -0.92 -11.31
CA ILE A 230 -5.37 -0.69 -10.06
C ILE A 230 -5.85 -1.67 -9.00
N ASP A 231 -4.96 -2.53 -8.52
CA ASP A 231 -5.15 -3.24 -7.26
C ASP A 231 -4.78 -2.27 -6.12
N PRO A 232 -5.74 -1.91 -5.26
CA PRO A 232 -5.51 -0.92 -4.24
C PRO A 232 -4.53 -1.41 -3.15
N THR A 233 -4.45 -2.72 -2.90
CA THR A 233 -3.49 -3.28 -1.93
C THR A 233 -2.07 -3.23 -2.46
N GLN A 234 -1.85 -3.61 -3.73
CA GLN A 234 -0.55 -3.44 -4.37
C GLN A 234 -0.11 -1.98 -4.40
N ALA A 235 -1.04 -1.06 -4.68
CA ALA A 235 -0.78 0.38 -4.65
C ALA A 235 -0.31 0.86 -3.26
N ALA A 236 -1.02 0.45 -2.20
CA ALA A 236 -0.67 0.83 -0.83
C ALA A 236 0.67 0.23 -0.38
N VAL A 237 0.94 -1.03 -0.70
CA VAL A 237 2.23 -1.66 -0.37
C VAL A 237 3.38 -1.02 -1.14
N ALA A 238 3.19 -0.66 -2.43
CA ALA A 238 4.22 0.07 -3.19
C ALA A 238 4.55 1.42 -2.56
N MET A 239 3.55 2.17 -2.09
CA MET A 239 3.76 3.42 -1.34
C MET A 239 4.44 3.18 0.01
N ALA A 240 4.06 2.11 0.73
CA ALA A 240 4.68 1.73 2.00
C ALA A 240 6.16 1.34 1.83
N LEU A 241 6.51 0.61 0.78
CA LEU A 241 7.90 0.29 0.42
C LEU A 241 8.73 1.56 0.24
N GLY A 242 8.21 2.54 -0.52
CA GLY A 242 8.87 3.84 -0.70
C GLY A 242 9.03 4.59 0.62
N ALA A 243 8.01 4.62 1.47
CA ALA A 243 8.06 5.32 2.76
C ALA A 243 9.06 4.68 3.72
N VAL A 244 9.13 3.34 3.81
CA VAL A 244 10.09 2.63 4.65
C VAL A 244 11.53 2.88 4.18
N GLN A 245 11.77 2.88 2.86
CA GLN A 245 13.09 3.20 2.32
C GLN A 245 13.49 4.66 2.58
N PHE A 246 12.56 5.60 2.37
CA PHE A 246 12.81 7.02 2.59
C PHE A 246 13.12 7.35 4.06
N SER A 247 12.47 6.68 5.01
CA SER A 247 12.72 6.88 6.46
C SER A 247 14.07 6.35 6.92
N ARG A 248 14.79 5.60 6.08
CA ARG A 248 16.10 4.99 6.38
C ARG A 248 17.25 5.62 5.62
N ALA A 249 16.96 6.48 4.65
CA ALA A 249 17.94 7.26 3.91
C ALA A 249 18.39 8.49 4.70
#